data_79d7f89bd4dd886d2419964ba1401bc5
#
_entry.id   79d7f89bd4dd886d2419964ba1401bc5
#
_cell.length_a   1.000
_cell.length_b   1.000
_cell.length_c   1.000
_cell.angle_alpha   90.00
_cell.angle_beta   90.00
_cell.angle_gamma   90.00
#
_symmetry.space_group_name_H-M   'P 1'
#
loop_
_entity.id
_entity.type
_entity.pdbx_description
1 polymer ?
#
loop_
_entity_poly.entity_id
_entity_poly.type
_entity_poly.pdbx_seq_one_letter_code
_entity_poly.pdbx_strand_id
1 'polypeptide(L)' 'MSQRATDALFQSLFLLTDIRVMLRETAPLHVLNAEEKAKVEQILSKVKRQVKILEEELS' A
#
# COMPACT_ATOMS: atom_id res chain seq x y z
N MET A 1 9.05 -19.89 3.00
CA MET A 1 9.08 -18.42 2.84
C MET A 1 9.78 -17.79 4.04
N SER A 2 10.65 -16.81 3.80
CA SER A 2 11.35 -16.17 4.91
C SER A 2 10.41 -15.29 5.75
N GLN A 3 10.80 -15.04 7.00
CA GLN A 3 10.07 -14.13 7.87
C GLN A 3 10.01 -12.73 7.26
N ARG A 4 11.10 -12.30 6.62
CA ARG A 4 11.17 -11.00 5.96
C ARG A 4 10.16 -10.88 4.82
N ALA A 5 10.01 -11.93 4.02
CA ALA A 5 9.03 -11.97 2.94
C ALA A 5 7.59 -11.95 3.49
N THR A 6 7.34 -12.71 4.54
CA THR A 6 6.02 -12.75 5.18
C THR A 6 5.64 -11.38 5.73
N ASP A 7 6.57 -10.73 6.43
CA ASP A 7 6.31 -9.40 6.98
C ASP A 7 6.07 -8.37 5.88
N ALA A 8 6.84 -8.44 4.79
CA ALA A 8 6.66 -7.52 3.65
C ALA A 8 5.30 -7.72 3.00
N LEU A 9 4.84 -8.97 2.87
CA LEU A 9 3.53 -9.26 2.32
C LEU A 9 2.42 -8.66 3.18
N PHE A 10 2.45 -8.89 4.49
CA PHE A 10 1.42 -8.36 5.38
C PHE A 10 1.44 -6.84 5.42
N GLN A 11 2.62 -6.21 5.44
CA GLN A 11 2.71 -4.75 5.40
C GLN A 11 2.10 -4.20 4.12
N SER A 12 2.35 -4.84 2.98
CA SER A 12 1.76 -4.44 1.70
C SER A 12 0.23 -4.52 1.75
N LEU A 13 -0.31 -5.58 2.32
CA LEU A 13 -1.76 -5.75 2.43
C LEU A 13 -2.39 -4.69 3.32
N PHE A 14 -1.78 -4.36 4.47
CA PHE A 14 -2.27 -3.31 5.35
C PHE A 14 -2.25 -1.95 4.67
N LEU A 15 -1.16 -1.63 3.98
CA LEU A 15 -1.03 -0.35 3.28
C LEU A 15 -2.08 -0.21 2.17
N LEU A 16 -2.30 -1.28 1.41
CA LEU A 16 -3.31 -1.27 0.35
C LEU A 16 -4.72 -1.21 0.91
N THR A 17 -4.96 -1.79 2.09
CA THR A 17 -6.24 -1.70 2.78
C THR A 17 -6.57 -0.25 3.14
N ASP A 18 -5.57 0.54 3.55
CA ASP A 18 -5.77 1.95 3.84
C ASP A 18 -6.26 2.72 2.60
N ILE A 19 -5.68 2.41 1.44
CA ILE A 19 -6.13 3.00 0.17
C ILE A 19 -7.56 2.58 -0.14
N ARG A 20 -7.90 1.32 0.10
CA ARG A 20 -9.25 0.80 -0.10
C ARG A 20 -10.27 1.57 0.74
N VAL A 21 -9.93 1.84 1.99
CA VAL A 21 -10.81 2.61 2.90
C VAL A 21 -11.01 4.03 2.36
N MET A 22 -9.94 4.67 1.90
CA MET A 22 -10.03 6.01 1.30
C MET A 22 -10.95 6.03 0.09
N LEU A 23 -10.83 5.04 -0.78
CA LEU A 23 -11.67 4.94 -1.97
C LEU A 23 -13.14 4.71 -1.62
N ARG A 24 -13.38 3.94 -0.56
CA ARG A 24 -14.74 3.72 -0.05
C ARG A 24 -15.35 5.02 0.45
N GLU A 25 -14.58 5.80 1.21
CA GLU A 25 -15.05 7.06 1.79
C GLU A 25 -15.30 8.12 0.73
N THR A 26 -14.60 8.06 -0.40
CA THR A 26 -14.76 9.02 -1.49
C THR A 26 -15.74 8.54 -2.56
N ALA A 27 -16.36 7.36 -2.38
CA ALA A 27 -17.34 6.85 -3.33
C ALA A 27 -18.53 7.80 -3.44
N PRO A 28 -19.21 7.83 -4.60
CA PRO A 28 -18.94 7.02 -5.81
C PRO A 28 -17.91 7.61 -6.75
N LEU A 29 -17.54 8.87 -6.59
CA LEU A 29 -16.71 9.57 -7.56
C LEU A 29 -15.22 9.20 -7.48
N HIS A 30 -14.77 8.73 -6.32
CA HIS A 30 -13.38 8.37 -6.06
C HIS A 30 -12.40 9.51 -6.37
N VAL A 31 -12.83 10.76 -6.11
CA VAL A 31 -12.00 11.94 -6.29
C VAL A 31 -11.30 12.26 -4.98
N LEU A 32 -9.98 12.32 -5.02
CA LEU A 32 -9.17 12.62 -3.85
C LEU A 32 -8.77 14.09 -3.84
N ASN A 33 -8.85 14.73 -2.67
CA ASN A 33 -8.34 16.09 -2.51
C ASN A 33 -6.80 16.06 -2.40
N ALA A 34 -6.16 17.22 -2.29
CA ALA A 34 -4.71 17.32 -2.27
C ALA A 34 -4.09 16.56 -1.09
N GLU A 35 -4.70 16.63 0.10
CA GLU A 35 -4.21 15.94 1.28
C GLU A 35 -4.31 14.43 1.12
N GLU A 36 -5.42 13.97 0.57
CA GLU A 36 -5.65 12.54 0.32
C GLU A 36 -4.67 12.00 -0.73
N LYS A 37 -4.42 12.77 -1.79
CA LYS A 37 -3.43 12.39 -2.80
C LYS A 37 -2.03 12.27 -2.22
N ALA A 38 -1.64 13.22 -1.37
CA ALA A 38 -0.34 13.17 -0.71
C ALA A 38 -0.22 11.93 0.18
N LYS A 39 -1.28 11.61 0.91
CA LYS A 39 -1.32 10.43 1.77
C LYS A 39 -1.21 9.14 0.96
N VAL A 40 -1.93 9.05 -0.16
CA VAL A 40 -1.86 7.90 -1.06
C VAL A 40 -0.44 7.75 -1.62
N GLU A 41 0.21 8.84 -2.01
CA GLU A 41 1.58 8.79 -2.51
C GLU A 41 2.54 8.23 -1.46
N GLN A 42 2.39 8.63 -0.19
CA GLN A 42 3.20 8.09 0.88
C GLN A 42 2.97 6.59 1.07
N ILE A 43 1.70 6.18 1.04
CA ILE A 43 1.34 4.76 1.16
C ILE A 43 1.94 3.97 0.01
N LEU A 44 1.81 4.46 -1.22
CA LEU A 44 2.33 3.78 -2.40
C LEU A 44 3.86 3.67 -2.38
N SER A 45 4.56 4.69 -1.87
CA SER A 45 6.00 4.62 -1.71
C SER A 45 6.41 3.50 -0.76
N LYS A 46 5.66 3.34 0.33
CA LYS A 46 5.90 2.25 1.29
C LYS A 46 5.59 0.89 0.67
N VAL A 47 4.50 0.79 -0.09
CA VAL A 47 4.14 -0.44 -0.79
C VAL A 47 5.23 -0.86 -1.77
N LYS A 48 5.74 0.08 -2.54
CA LYS A 48 6.83 -0.20 -3.50
C LYS A 48 8.05 -0.75 -2.80
N ARG A 49 8.40 -0.22 -1.63
CA ARG A 49 9.51 -0.71 -0.84
C ARG A 49 9.29 -2.16 -0.39
N GLN A 50 8.07 -2.46 0.08
CA GLN A 50 7.74 -3.81 0.52
C GLN A 50 7.73 -4.80 -0.65
N VAL A 51 7.21 -4.39 -1.80
CA VAL A 51 7.22 -5.21 -3.01
C VAL A 51 8.66 -5.52 -3.43
N LYS A 52 9.56 -4.55 -3.33
CA LYS A 52 10.97 -4.77 -3.65
C LYS A 52 11.58 -5.83 -2.73
N ILE A 53 11.25 -5.78 -1.44
CA ILE A 53 11.71 -6.80 -0.49
C ILE A 53 11.18 -8.18 -0.91
N LEU A 54 9.91 -8.26 -1.32
CA LEU A 54 9.34 -9.52 -1.79
C LEU A 54 10.07 -10.04 -3.02
N GLU A 55 10.37 -9.17 -3.96
CA GLU A 55 11.12 -9.55 -5.16
C GLU A 55 12.49 -10.14 -4.80
N GLU A 56 13.19 -9.50 -3.88
CA GLU A 56 14.51 -9.95 -3.43
C GLU A 56 14.45 -11.30 -2.72
N GLU A 57 13.41 -11.51 -1.91
CA GLU A 57 13.30 -12.71 -1.09
C GLU A 57 12.70 -13.90 -1.83
N LEU A 58 11.88 -13.66 -2.85
CA LEU A 58 11.12 -14.72 -3.54
C LEU A 58 11.67 -15.05 -4.94
N SER A 59 12.66 -14.31 -5.43
CA SER A 59 13.22 -14.61 -6.76
C SER A 59 14.66 -15.10 -6.72
#